data_0e684bd462541a1bdbfff5bf7830a500
#
_entry.id   0e684bd462541a1bdbfff5bf7830a500
#
_cell.length_a   1.000
_cell.length_b   1.000
_cell.length_c   1.000
_cell.angle_alpha   90.00
_cell.angle_beta   90.00
_cell.angle_gamma   90.00
#
_symmetry.space_group_name_H-M   'P 1'
#
loop_
_entity.id
_entity.type
_entity.pdbx_description
1 polymer ?
#
loop_
_entity_poly.entity_id
_entity_poly.type
_entity_poly.pdbx_seq_one_letter_code
_entity_poly.pdbx_strand_id
1 'polypeptide(L)'
;MNQKKNDEMQIVNGTLTRLGEAEDVLFPRSMENISEEILEEFFFHRHIRSIAVEDGNPRYFAAGNCLIDRRSGELVLGCINSVIPSDGSVTAIGTAAFDGVPLREIDIPDSVVSLGYCAFANTELCRISLPKDLQHIGGFAFMGTELKEVTLPAAVKKVEWGAFRSCRLERISVDKGNPCYSDEGNCLSERRTHTLLFCAAGGELPADTLTVERLALAERGGSSITIPAGVQKIRRTRVRGEYAPLMVDFPGEAGDIITFRVTPDSYAHRFAKRNHIPFELM
;
A
#
# COMPACT_ATOMS: atom_id res chain seq x y z
N MET A 1 22.86 -30.05 14.67
CA MET A 1 21.88 -30.85 13.92
C MET A 1 20.45 -30.26 13.93
N ASN A 2 20.23 -29.06 14.49
CA ASN A 2 18.85 -28.48 14.58
C ASN A 2 18.54 -27.35 13.58
N GLN A 3 19.51 -26.86 12.78
CA GLN A 3 19.26 -25.81 11.79
C GLN A 3 18.56 -26.30 10.53
N LYS A 4 18.85 -27.51 10.03
CA LYS A 4 18.26 -28.05 8.79
C LYS A 4 16.75 -28.31 8.83
N LYS A 5 16.13 -28.44 10.00
CA LYS A 5 14.67 -28.66 10.11
C LYS A 5 13.86 -27.36 9.96
N ASN A 6 14.53 -26.21 10.02
CA ASN A 6 13.88 -24.90 9.93
C ASN A 6 13.80 -24.33 8.49
N ASP A 7 14.48 -24.95 7.54
CA ASP A 7 14.61 -24.39 6.16
C ASP A 7 13.61 -24.98 5.16
N GLU A 8 12.80 -25.98 5.56
CA GLU A 8 11.87 -26.69 4.67
C GLU A 8 10.42 -26.18 4.81
N MET A 9 9.69 -26.22 3.70
CA MET A 9 8.24 -25.99 3.67
C MET A 9 7.52 -26.97 4.60
N GLN A 10 6.54 -26.47 5.36
CA GLN A 10 5.74 -27.30 6.27
C GLN A 10 4.24 -27.19 5.94
N ILE A 11 3.60 -28.35 5.79
CA ILE A 11 2.16 -28.46 5.61
C ILE A 11 1.62 -29.38 6.69
N VAL A 12 0.67 -28.88 7.48
CA VAL A 12 0.02 -29.58 8.55
C VAL A 12 -1.49 -29.67 8.26
N ASN A 13 -2.00 -30.89 8.13
CA ASN A 13 -3.42 -31.14 7.80
C ASN A 13 -3.91 -30.33 6.57
N GLY A 14 -3.11 -30.34 5.48
CA GLY A 14 -3.42 -29.58 4.26
C GLY A 14 -3.21 -28.08 4.34
N THR A 15 -2.75 -27.55 5.48
CA THR A 15 -2.50 -26.12 5.66
C THR A 15 -1.00 -25.83 5.61
N LEU A 16 -0.59 -24.90 4.74
CA LEU A 16 0.76 -24.38 4.71
C LEU A 16 0.99 -23.54 5.98
N THR A 17 1.92 -23.97 6.81
CA THR A 17 2.27 -23.32 8.08
C THR A 17 3.67 -22.71 8.07
N ARG A 18 4.47 -23.04 7.05
CA ARG A 18 5.80 -22.50 6.81
C ARG A 18 6.17 -22.64 5.33
N LEU A 19 6.78 -21.60 4.76
CA LEU A 19 7.21 -21.60 3.35
C LEU A 19 8.64 -22.16 3.18
N GLY A 20 9.54 -21.88 4.10
CA GLY A 20 10.96 -22.25 4.01
C GLY A 20 11.81 -21.27 3.20
N GLU A 21 13.05 -21.66 2.89
CA GLU A 21 14.06 -20.80 2.29
C GLU A 21 14.41 -21.20 0.83
N ALA A 22 13.57 -22.01 0.16
CA ALA A 22 13.82 -22.45 -1.21
C ALA A 22 13.62 -21.33 -2.24
N GLU A 23 14.56 -21.17 -3.18
CA GLU A 23 14.40 -20.25 -4.32
C GLU A 23 13.36 -20.77 -5.33
N ASP A 24 13.26 -22.08 -5.50
CA ASP A 24 12.28 -22.76 -6.36
C ASP A 24 11.26 -23.49 -5.48
N VAL A 25 10.04 -22.99 -5.47
CA VAL A 25 8.97 -23.47 -4.58
C VAL A 25 8.00 -24.35 -5.35
N LEU A 26 7.83 -25.60 -4.90
CA LEU A 26 6.81 -26.52 -5.40
C LEU A 26 5.76 -26.78 -4.32
N PHE A 27 4.57 -26.22 -4.48
CA PHE A 27 3.44 -26.48 -3.58
C PHE A 27 2.81 -27.83 -3.89
N PRO A 28 2.66 -28.73 -2.89
CA PRO A 28 2.15 -30.06 -3.13
C PRO A 28 0.64 -30.09 -3.38
N ARG A 29 0.17 -31.18 -4.01
CA ARG A 29 -1.25 -31.43 -4.25
C ARG A 29 -2.09 -31.41 -2.98
N SER A 30 -1.52 -31.81 -1.85
CA SER A 30 -2.22 -31.88 -0.56
C SER A 30 -2.44 -30.53 0.11
N MET A 31 -1.87 -29.43 -0.41
CA MET A 31 -2.09 -28.10 0.15
C MET A 31 -3.47 -27.57 -0.22
N GLU A 32 -4.30 -27.34 0.78
CA GLU A 32 -5.67 -26.81 0.63
C GLU A 32 -5.86 -25.43 1.25
N ASN A 33 -4.99 -25.04 2.18
CA ASN A 33 -5.07 -23.78 2.91
C ASN A 33 -3.69 -23.17 3.16
N ILE A 34 -3.69 -21.89 3.48
CA ILE A 34 -2.54 -21.12 3.94
C ILE A 34 -2.92 -20.56 5.30
N SER A 35 -2.09 -20.73 6.33
CA SER A 35 -2.39 -20.19 7.65
C SER A 35 -2.24 -18.67 7.66
N GLU A 36 -3.03 -17.97 8.50
CA GLU A 36 -2.90 -16.51 8.65
C GLU A 36 -1.52 -16.13 9.21
N GLU A 37 -0.93 -16.99 10.03
CA GLU A 37 0.38 -16.77 10.65
C GLU A 37 1.51 -16.69 9.62
N ILE A 38 1.41 -17.42 8.50
CA ILE A 38 2.43 -17.43 7.45
C ILE A 38 2.39 -16.15 6.60
N LEU A 39 1.29 -15.38 6.65
CA LEU A 39 1.24 -14.10 5.95
C LEU A 39 2.34 -13.15 6.46
N GLU A 40 2.73 -13.27 7.74
CA GLU A 40 3.89 -12.54 8.26
C GLU A 40 5.21 -13.01 7.64
N GLU A 41 5.34 -14.27 7.26
CA GLU A 41 6.50 -14.79 6.56
C GLU A 41 6.55 -14.30 5.10
N PHE A 42 5.42 -14.01 4.45
CA PHE A 42 5.38 -13.46 3.09
C PHE A 42 6.05 -12.08 3.00
N PHE A 43 6.17 -11.34 4.07
CA PHE A 43 6.93 -10.07 4.11
C PHE A 43 8.45 -10.24 3.93
N PHE A 44 8.99 -11.44 3.87
CA PHE A 44 10.44 -11.69 3.84
C PHE A 44 10.92 -12.57 2.67
N HIS A 45 10.04 -12.94 1.72
CA HIS A 45 10.36 -13.92 0.67
C HIS A 45 10.95 -13.32 -0.62
N ARG A 46 11.97 -12.49 -0.46
CA ARG A 46 12.69 -11.85 -1.60
C ARG A 46 13.50 -12.81 -2.45
N HIS A 47 13.73 -14.04 -1.99
CA HIS A 47 14.61 -15.01 -2.61
C HIS A 47 13.91 -15.95 -3.61
N ILE A 48 12.56 -16.02 -3.60
CA ILE A 48 11.82 -16.92 -4.49
C ILE A 48 11.99 -16.49 -5.94
N ARG A 49 12.36 -17.46 -6.79
CA ARG A 49 12.58 -17.28 -8.22
C ARG A 49 11.58 -17.99 -9.09
N SER A 50 11.05 -19.12 -8.60
CA SER A 50 10.01 -19.86 -9.31
C SER A 50 8.95 -20.42 -8.35
N ILE A 51 7.72 -20.45 -8.86
CA ILE A 51 6.55 -20.95 -8.14
C ILE A 51 5.86 -22.00 -9.03
N ALA A 52 5.71 -23.20 -8.51
CA ALA A 52 4.97 -24.28 -9.12
C ALA A 52 4.00 -24.92 -8.13
N VAL A 53 2.98 -25.58 -8.65
CA VAL A 53 1.99 -26.36 -7.88
C VAL A 53 1.86 -27.74 -8.51
N GLU A 54 1.89 -28.80 -7.71
CA GLU A 54 1.69 -30.17 -8.20
C GLU A 54 0.32 -30.33 -8.88
N ASP A 55 0.31 -31.11 -9.97
CA ASP A 55 -0.89 -31.41 -10.72
C ASP A 55 -1.99 -32.02 -9.83
N GLY A 56 -3.22 -31.54 -10.03
CA GLY A 56 -4.39 -32.03 -9.32
C GLY A 56 -4.58 -31.40 -7.93
N ASN A 57 -3.87 -30.30 -7.59
CA ASN A 57 -4.21 -29.52 -6.42
C ASN A 57 -5.62 -28.94 -6.57
N PRO A 58 -6.54 -29.15 -5.58
CA PRO A 58 -7.96 -28.79 -5.72
C PRO A 58 -8.23 -27.29 -5.59
N ARG A 59 -7.31 -26.53 -4.98
CA ARG A 59 -7.52 -25.13 -4.64
C ARG A 59 -6.56 -24.19 -5.38
N TYR A 60 -5.29 -24.53 -5.43
CA TYR A 60 -4.27 -23.64 -5.97
C TYR A 60 -3.76 -24.13 -7.33
N PHE A 61 -3.25 -23.20 -8.10
CA PHE A 61 -2.47 -23.47 -9.31
C PHE A 61 -1.39 -22.43 -9.47
N ALA A 62 -0.37 -22.77 -10.24
CA ALA A 62 0.66 -21.82 -10.63
C ALA A 62 0.51 -21.46 -12.11
N ALA A 63 0.57 -20.15 -12.39
CA ALA A 63 0.67 -19.64 -13.75
C ALA A 63 1.53 -18.36 -13.74
N GLY A 64 2.46 -18.27 -14.70
CA GLY A 64 3.37 -17.13 -14.79
C GLY A 64 4.20 -16.88 -13.53
N ASN A 65 4.66 -17.93 -12.84
CA ASN A 65 5.35 -17.86 -11.54
C ASN A 65 4.53 -17.15 -10.44
N CYS A 66 3.22 -17.30 -10.46
CA CYS A 66 2.31 -16.80 -9.44
C CYS A 66 1.54 -17.97 -8.83
N LEU A 67 1.38 -17.99 -7.52
CA LEU A 67 0.45 -18.86 -6.80
C LEU A 67 -0.93 -18.23 -6.83
N ILE A 68 -1.93 -18.92 -7.38
CA ILE A 68 -3.27 -18.38 -7.56
C ILE A 68 -4.30 -19.31 -6.92
N ASP A 69 -5.22 -18.76 -6.15
CA ASP A 69 -6.37 -19.46 -5.59
C ASP A 69 -7.49 -19.53 -6.66
N ARG A 70 -7.84 -20.74 -7.08
CA ARG A 70 -8.89 -21.02 -8.10
C ARG A 70 -10.27 -20.52 -7.70
N ARG A 71 -10.58 -20.45 -6.40
CA ARG A 71 -11.90 -20.13 -5.90
C ARG A 71 -12.15 -18.61 -5.87
N SER A 72 -11.14 -17.84 -5.47
CA SER A 72 -11.25 -16.39 -5.34
C SER A 72 -10.72 -15.64 -6.57
N GLY A 73 -9.86 -16.27 -7.40
CA GLY A 73 -9.10 -15.58 -8.42
C GLY A 73 -8.02 -14.67 -7.83
N GLU A 74 -7.61 -14.92 -6.58
CA GLU A 74 -6.59 -14.13 -5.89
C GLU A 74 -5.19 -14.66 -6.23
N LEU A 75 -4.30 -13.77 -6.68
CA LEU A 75 -2.87 -14.02 -6.70
C LEU A 75 -2.34 -13.89 -5.28
N VAL A 76 -2.01 -15.03 -4.68
CA VAL A 76 -1.63 -15.14 -3.26
C VAL A 76 -0.16 -14.83 -3.04
N LEU A 77 0.72 -15.28 -3.96
CA LEU A 77 2.17 -15.09 -3.87
C LEU A 77 2.76 -14.93 -5.27
N GLY A 78 3.60 -13.95 -5.45
CA GLY A 78 4.42 -13.74 -6.61
C GLY A 78 5.92 -13.76 -6.29
N CYS A 79 6.75 -13.71 -7.30
CA CYS A 79 8.20 -13.67 -7.18
C CYS A 79 8.83 -12.75 -8.23
N ILE A 80 10.16 -12.64 -8.23
CA ILE A 80 10.89 -11.73 -9.15
C ILE A 80 10.62 -11.99 -10.63
N ASN A 81 10.31 -13.24 -11.02
CA ASN A 81 10.06 -13.64 -12.40
C ASN A 81 8.56 -13.78 -12.70
N SER A 82 7.69 -13.21 -11.88
CA SER A 82 6.24 -13.31 -12.09
C SER A 82 5.78 -12.52 -13.31
N VAL A 83 4.88 -13.16 -14.07
CA VAL A 83 4.08 -12.54 -15.11
C VAL A 83 2.62 -12.82 -14.78
N ILE A 84 1.87 -11.80 -14.39
CA ILE A 84 0.47 -11.98 -13.98
C ILE A 84 -0.35 -12.43 -15.18
N PRO A 85 -1.07 -13.57 -15.12
CA PRO A 85 -1.89 -14.05 -16.23
C PRO A 85 -2.96 -13.04 -16.65
N SER A 86 -3.05 -12.81 -17.97
CA SER A 86 -4.03 -11.87 -18.57
C SER A 86 -5.29 -12.56 -19.11
N ASP A 87 -5.47 -13.86 -18.82
CA ASP A 87 -6.60 -14.68 -19.27
C ASP A 87 -7.88 -14.51 -18.43
N GLY A 88 -7.86 -13.60 -17.44
CA GLY A 88 -8.96 -13.36 -16.52
C GLY A 88 -8.97 -14.26 -15.29
N SER A 89 -8.02 -15.17 -15.14
CA SER A 89 -7.92 -16.06 -13.96
C SER A 89 -7.51 -15.31 -12.68
N VAL A 90 -6.88 -14.14 -12.81
CA VAL A 90 -6.51 -13.27 -11.67
C VAL A 90 -7.42 -12.06 -11.64
N THR A 91 -8.17 -11.92 -10.53
CA THR A 91 -9.08 -10.79 -10.29
C THR A 91 -8.68 -9.92 -9.10
N ALA A 92 -7.79 -10.42 -8.25
CA ALA A 92 -7.24 -9.67 -7.12
C ALA A 92 -5.76 -10.01 -6.91
N ILE A 93 -5.00 -9.04 -6.42
CA ILE A 93 -3.66 -9.28 -5.90
C ILE A 93 -3.75 -9.26 -4.38
N GLY A 94 -3.33 -10.35 -3.74
CA GLY A 94 -3.53 -10.61 -2.32
C GLY A 94 -2.66 -9.76 -1.40
N THR A 95 -2.87 -9.95 -0.11
CA THR A 95 -2.06 -9.33 0.95
C THR A 95 -0.60 -9.78 0.82
N ALA A 96 0.31 -8.81 0.81
CA ALA A 96 1.76 -9.01 0.72
C ALA A 96 2.24 -9.85 -0.47
N ALA A 97 1.42 -10.01 -1.52
CA ALA A 97 1.69 -10.94 -2.62
C ALA A 97 3.04 -10.71 -3.31
N PHE A 98 3.52 -9.46 -3.36
CA PHE A 98 4.84 -9.09 -3.89
C PHE A 98 5.67 -8.28 -2.88
N ASP A 99 5.34 -8.30 -1.58
CA ASP A 99 6.07 -7.48 -0.62
C ASP A 99 7.56 -7.83 -0.57
N GLY A 100 8.38 -6.79 -0.75
CA GLY A 100 9.84 -6.91 -0.76
C GLY A 100 10.44 -7.60 -1.98
N VAL A 101 9.63 -8.08 -2.93
CA VAL A 101 10.16 -8.65 -4.20
C VAL A 101 10.83 -7.53 -5.01
N PRO A 102 12.07 -7.68 -5.51
CA PRO A 102 12.81 -6.63 -6.20
C PRO A 102 12.30 -6.44 -7.65
N LEU A 103 11.00 -6.18 -7.79
CA LEU A 103 10.34 -5.87 -9.07
C LEU A 103 10.54 -4.39 -9.41
N ARG A 104 10.97 -4.09 -10.63
CA ARG A 104 11.08 -2.71 -11.15
C ARG A 104 9.85 -2.30 -11.96
N GLU A 105 9.20 -3.25 -12.59
CA GLU A 105 7.96 -3.06 -13.34
C GLU A 105 7.17 -4.36 -13.34
N ILE A 106 5.87 -4.27 -13.44
CA ILE A 106 4.95 -5.40 -13.60
C ILE A 106 3.68 -4.93 -14.29
N ASP A 107 3.21 -5.71 -15.24
CA ASP A 107 1.94 -5.46 -15.90
C ASP A 107 0.80 -6.07 -15.07
N ILE A 108 -0.17 -5.26 -14.67
CA ILE A 108 -1.36 -5.71 -13.97
C ILE A 108 -2.50 -5.79 -14.99
N PRO A 109 -3.07 -6.98 -15.25
CA PRO A 109 -4.15 -7.15 -16.20
C PRO A 109 -5.44 -6.40 -15.81
N ASP A 110 -6.24 -6.00 -16.81
CA ASP A 110 -7.53 -5.32 -16.61
C ASP A 110 -8.55 -6.14 -15.81
N SER A 111 -8.37 -7.46 -15.70
CA SER A 111 -9.20 -8.34 -14.85
C SER A 111 -9.02 -8.06 -13.36
N VAL A 112 -7.91 -7.43 -12.94
CA VAL A 112 -7.63 -7.14 -11.53
C VAL A 112 -8.43 -5.95 -11.07
N VAL A 113 -9.32 -6.17 -10.09
CA VAL A 113 -10.18 -5.13 -9.53
C VAL A 113 -9.78 -4.71 -8.10
N SER A 114 -8.85 -5.43 -7.48
CA SER A 114 -8.44 -5.17 -6.09
C SER A 114 -6.96 -5.44 -5.87
N LEU A 115 -6.31 -4.53 -5.13
CA LEU A 115 -4.97 -4.72 -4.57
C LEU A 115 -5.09 -4.83 -3.05
N GLY A 116 -4.50 -5.87 -2.47
CA GLY A 116 -4.53 -6.16 -1.04
C GLY A 116 -3.60 -5.27 -0.21
N TYR A 117 -3.61 -5.49 1.09
CA TYR A 117 -2.71 -4.83 2.04
C TYR A 117 -1.25 -5.19 1.71
N CYS A 118 -0.37 -4.19 1.62
CA CYS A 118 1.05 -4.37 1.27
C CYS A 118 1.30 -5.12 -0.06
N ALA A 119 0.37 -5.17 -1.00
CA ALA A 119 0.45 -6.01 -2.20
C ALA A 119 1.78 -5.86 -2.98
N PHE A 120 2.32 -4.65 -3.08
CA PHE A 120 3.59 -4.31 -3.72
C PHE A 120 4.54 -3.53 -2.80
N ALA A 121 4.34 -3.63 -1.48
CA ALA A 121 5.18 -2.89 -0.55
C ALA A 121 6.66 -3.29 -0.67
N ASN A 122 7.55 -2.33 -0.43
CA ASN A 122 9.01 -2.55 -0.43
C ASN A 122 9.59 -3.16 -1.72
N THR A 123 8.88 -3.03 -2.85
CA THR A 123 9.42 -3.38 -4.18
C THR A 123 10.24 -2.23 -4.77
N GLU A 124 11.00 -2.50 -5.83
CA GLU A 124 11.74 -1.48 -6.59
C GLU A 124 10.88 -0.86 -7.72
N LEU A 125 9.54 -0.97 -7.63
CA LEU A 125 8.65 -0.44 -8.66
C LEU A 125 8.87 1.06 -8.87
N CYS A 126 9.30 1.43 -10.07
CA CYS A 126 9.49 2.80 -10.49
C CYS A 126 8.42 3.31 -11.46
N ARG A 127 7.65 2.40 -12.04
CA ARG A 127 6.50 2.69 -12.93
C ARG A 127 5.42 1.64 -12.73
N ILE A 128 4.16 2.07 -12.83
CA ILE A 128 3.01 1.18 -12.79
C ILE A 128 1.86 1.79 -13.60
N SER A 129 1.16 0.94 -14.34
CA SER A 129 -0.13 1.27 -14.93
C SER A 129 -1.22 0.55 -14.14
N LEU A 130 -2.10 1.29 -13.50
CA LEU A 130 -3.22 0.68 -12.77
C LEU A 130 -4.31 0.26 -13.75
N PRO A 131 -4.90 -0.95 -13.59
CA PRO A 131 -5.99 -1.43 -14.44
C PRO A 131 -7.18 -0.46 -14.46
N LYS A 132 -7.79 -0.24 -15.62
CA LYS A 132 -8.94 0.69 -15.75
C LYS A 132 -10.13 0.33 -14.87
N ASP A 133 -10.32 -0.97 -14.58
CA ASP A 133 -11.43 -1.50 -13.78
C ASP A 133 -11.05 -1.69 -12.30
N LEU A 134 -9.86 -1.23 -11.88
CA LEU A 134 -9.42 -1.30 -10.48
C LEU A 134 -10.35 -0.48 -9.57
N GLN A 135 -10.90 -1.12 -8.53
CA GLN A 135 -11.85 -0.51 -7.60
C GLN A 135 -11.29 -0.25 -6.21
N HIS A 136 -10.33 -1.07 -5.76
CA HIS A 136 -9.80 -1.01 -4.41
C HIS A 136 -8.27 -1.04 -4.38
N ILE A 137 -7.67 -0.12 -3.63
CA ILE A 137 -6.25 -0.09 -3.29
C ILE A 137 -6.13 -0.22 -1.78
N GLY A 138 -5.55 -1.32 -1.32
CA GLY A 138 -5.37 -1.65 0.10
C GLY A 138 -4.36 -0.75 0.80
N GLY A 139 -4.39 -0.79 2.12
CA GLY A 139 -3.43 -0.05 2.95
C GLY A 139 -1.99 -0.48 2.64
N PHE A 140 -1.09 0.49 2.56
CA PHE A 140 0.33 0.26 2.26
C PHE A 140 0.62 -0.48 0.94
N ALA A 141 -0.35 -0.57 0.02
CA ALA A 141 -0.22 -1.37 -1.20
C ALA A 141 1.05 -1.07 -2.01
N PHE A 142 1.51 0.17 -2.01
CA PHE A 142 2.73 0.62 -2.69
C PHE A 142 3.78 1.21 -1.74
N MET A 143 3.68 0.89 -0.44
CA MET A 143 4.63 1.45 0.54
C MET A 143 6.07 1.13 0.19
N GLY A 144 6.94 2.15 0.25
CA GLY A 144 8.39 1.97 0.05
C GLY A 144 8.80 1.63 -1.38
N THR A 145 7.93 1.85 -2.36
CA THR A 145 8.27 1.73 -3.79
C THR A 145 9.03 2.97 -4.30
N GLU A 146 9.62 2.86 -5.48
CA GLU A 146 10.31 3.97 -6.15
C GLU A 146 9.42 4.75 -7.13
N LEU A 147 8.10 4.60 -7.00
CA LEU A 147 7.14 5.31 -7.85
C LEU A 147 7.27 6.82 -7.71
N LYS A 148 7.37 7.51 -8.86
CA LYS A 148 7.41 8.98 -8.94
C LYS A 148 6.07 9.57 -9.29
N GLU A 149 5.27 8.83 -10.02
CA GLU A 149 3.94 9.25 -10.42
C GLU A 149 2.97 8.07 -10.42
N VAL A 150 1.72 8.36 -10.17
CA VAL A 150 0.61 7.40 -10.27
C VAL A 150 -0.65 8.11 -10.72
N THR A 151 -1.44 7.43 -11.56
CA THR A 151 -2.78 7.90 -11.96
C THR A 151 -3.83 6.90 -11.47
N LEU A 152 -4.77 7.37 -10.66
CA LEU A 152 -5.92 6.58 -10.21
C LEU A 152 -6.97 6.49 -11.33
N PRO A 153 -7.37 5.28 -11.76
CA PRO A 153 -8.45 5.09 -12.73
C PRO A 153 -9.82 5.59 -12.25
N ALA A 154 -10.72 5.80 -13.20
CA ALA A 154 -12.08 6.23 -12.93
C ALA A 154 -12.87 5.26 -12.03
N ALA A 155 -12.60 3.96 -12.12
CA ALA A 155 -13.29 2.92 -11.36
C ALA A 155 -12.90 2.84 -9.88
N VAL A 156 -11.81 3.50 -9.43
CA VAL A 156 -11.34 3.41 -8.03
C VAL A 156 -12.36 4.05 -7.09
N LYS A 157 -12.86 3.24 -6.17
CA LYS A 157 -13.87 3.61 -5.16
C LYS A 157 -13.31 3.68 -3.74
N LYS A 158 -12.21 2.95 -3.49
CA LYS A 158 -11.61 2.89 -2.16
C LYS A 158 -10.08 2.89 -2.26
N VAL A 159 -9.47 3.85 -1.58
CA VAL A 159 -8.02 3.89 -1.31
C VAL A 159 -7.85 3.91 0.20
N GLU A 160 -7.14 2.94 0.74
CA GLU A 160 -6.88 2.89 2.17
C GLU A 160 -5.71 3.77 2.57
N TRP A 161 -5.67 4.16 3.84
CA TRP A 161 -4.62 5.02 4.37
C TRP A 161 -3.23 4.39 4.23
N GLY A 162 -2.23 5.22 3.95
CA GLY A 162 -0.85 4.77 3.78
C GLY A 162 -0.56 4.03 2.49
N ALA A 163 -1.52 3.92 1.55
CA ALA A 163 -1.34 3.16 0.29
C ALA A 163 -0.07 3.54 -0.48
N PHE A 164 0.34 4.81 -0.44
CA PHE A 164 1.51 5.36 -1.13
C PHE A 164 2.61 5.83 -0.15
N ARG A 165 2.63 5.30 1.07
CA ARG A 165 3.64 5.71 2.05
C ARG A 165 5.05 5.38 1.58
N SER A 166 5.99 6.30 1.81
CA SER A 166 7.41 6.14 1.47
C SER A 166 7.71 5.89 -0.01
N CYS A 167 6.76 6.25 -0.91
CA CYS A 167 6.97 6.15 -2.37
C CYS A 167 7.75 7.34 -2.95
N ARG A 168 7.90 8.46 -2.21
CA ARG A 168 8.46 9.72 -2.72
C ARG A 168 7.80 10.20 -4.01
N LEU A 169 6.47 10.06 -4.10
CA LEU A 169 5.70 10.51 -5.26
C LEU A 169 5.86 12.02 -5.47
N GLU A 170 6.23 12.38 -6.70
CA GLU A 170 6.29 13.75 -7.17
C GLU A 170 4.94 14.20 -7.74
N ARG A 171 4.14 13.24 -8.25
CA ARG A 171 2.84 13.49 -8.83
C ARG A 171 1.83 12.40 -8.48
N ILE A 172 0.64 12.82 -8.05
CA ILE A 172 -0.55 11.98 -7.99
C ILE A 172 -1.61 12.58 -8.91
N SER A 173 -2.24 11.75 -9.75
CA SER A 173 -3.29 12.16 -10.66
C SER A 173 -4.51 11.26 -10.51
N VAL A 174 -5.69 11.81 -10.79
CA VAL A 174 -6.97 11.09 -10.76
C VAL A 174 -7.66 11.27 -12.11
N ASP A 175 -8.12 10.17 -12.69
CA ASP A 175 -8.90 10.22 -13.93
C ASP A 175 -10.12 11.14 -13.74
N LYS A 176 -10.37 12.01 -14.74
CA LYS A 176 -11.46 13.00 -14.68
C LYS A 176 -12.84 12.39 -14.49
N GLY A 177 -13.03 11.14 -14.91
CA GLY A 177 -14.24 10.36 -14.70
C GLY A 177 -14.38 9.77 -13.31
N ASN A 178 -13.39 9.90 -12.42
CA ASN A 178 -13.49 9.33 -11.08
C ASN A 178 -14.45 10.15 -10.19
N PRO A 179 -15.56 9.54 -9.71
CA PRO A 179 -16.53 10.25 -8.89
C PRO A 179 -16.12 10.38 -7.41
N CYS A 180 -15.13 9.60 -6.97
CA CYS A 180 -14.81 9.46 -5.54
C CYS A 180 -13.66 10.38 -5.10
N TYR A 181 -12.68 10.62 -5.99
CA TYR A 181 -11.42 11.27 -5.63
C TYR A 181 -11.11 12.50 -6.49
N SER A 182 -10.28 13.37 -5.94
CA SER A 182 -9.65 14.52 -6.64
C SER A 182 -8.14 14.53 -6.33
N ASP A 183 -7.38 15.17 -7.24
CA ASP A 183 -5.93 15.39 -7.17
C ASP A 183 -5.56 16.87 -7.04
N GLU A 184 -6.48 17.71 -6.58
CA GLU A 184 -6.25 19.13 -6.38
C GLU A 184 -5.05 19.38 -5.45
N GLY A 185 -4.21 20.34 -5.83
CA GLY A 185 -3.02 20.68 -5.08
C GLY A 185 -1.95 19.58 -5.03
N ASN A 186 -1.97 18.64 -5.99
CA ASN A 186 -1.10 17.45 -5.97
C ASN A 186 -1.33 16.57 -4.71
N CYS A 187 -2.57 16.53 -4.24
CA CYS A 187 -3.01 15.79 -3.07
C CYS A 187 -4.22 14.93 -3.40
N LEU A 188 -4.24 13.68 -2.95
CA LEU A 188 -5.39 12.78 -3.10
C LEU A 188 -6.41 13.05 -2.01
N SER A 189 -7.59 13.49 -2.39
CA SER A 189 -8.70 13.77 -1.48
C SER A 189 -9.98 13.03 -1.88
N GLU A 190 -10.71 12.54 -0.89
CA GLU A 190 -12.04 11.97 -1.09
C GLU A 190 -13.06 13.11 -1.25
N ARG A 191 -13.75 13.17 -2.41
CA ARG A 191 -14.66 14.27 -2.77
C ARG A 191 -15.83 14.42 -1.80
N ARG A 192 -16.44 13.32 -1.36
CA ARG A 192 -17.64 13.32 -0.55
C ARG A 192 -17.40 13.79 0.90
N THR A 193 -16.27 13.42 1.48
CA THR A 193 -15.95 13.69 2.89
C THR A 193 -14.95 14.82 3.06
N HIS A 194 -14.39 15.32 1.96
CA HIS A 194 -13.29 16.28 1.96
C HIS A 194 -12.11 15.80 2.83
N THR A 195 -11.82 14.49 2.75
CA THR A 195 -10.75 13.86 3.51
C THR A 195 -9.50 13.79 2.67
N LEU A 196 -8.42 14.42 3.12
CA LEU A 196 -7.09 14.28 2.55
C LEU A 196 -6.53 12.90 2.95
N LEU A 197 -6.20 12.08 1.95
CA LEU A 197 -5.63 10.75 2.13
C LEU A 197 -4.11 10.71 1.91
N PHE A 198 -3.61 11.57 1.03
CA PHE A 198 -2.20 11.62 0.66
C PHE A 198 -1.87 12.97 0.03
N CYS A 199 -0.66 13.48 0.26
CA CYS A 199 -0.15 14.68 -0.38
C CYS A 199 1.26 14.38 -0.92
N ALA A 200 1.45 14.52 -2.23
CA ALA A 200 2.73 14.30 -2.89
C ALA A 200 3.73 15.41 -2.57
N ALA A 201 4.98 15.23 -3.00
CA ALA A 201 6.04 16.22 -2.76
C ALA A 201 5.64 17.61 -3.21
N GLY A 202 5.79 18.60 -2.32
CA GLY A 202 5.43 19.99 -2.57
C GLY A 202 3.93 20.29 -2.71
N GLY A 203 3.05 19.30 -2.51
CA GLY A 203 1.60 19.48 -2.65
C GLY A 203 1.03 20.45 -1.61
N GLU A 204 -0.14 21.02 -1.91
CA GLU A 204 -0.87 21.95 -1.06
C GLU A 204 -2.29 21.44 -0.78
N LEU A 205 -2.73 21.55 0.47
CA LEU A 205 -4.05 21.07 0.87
C LEU A 205 -5.15 21.85 0.14
N PRO A 206 -6.13 21.13 -0.47
CA PRO A 206 -7.33 21.76 -1.01
C PRO A 206 -8.03 22.62 0.06
N ALA A 207 -8.53 23.79 -0.35
CA ALA A 207 -9.14 24.76 0.58
C ALA A 207 -10.37 24.22 1.33
N ASP A 208 -11.06 23.26 0.74
CA ASP A 208 -12.25 22.58 1.28
C ASP A 208 -11.94 21.38 2.16
N THR A 209 -10.65 21.10 2.43
CA THR A 209 -10.24 19.98 3.29
C THR A 209 -10.87 20.09 4.68
N LEU A 210 -11.63 19.06 5.08
CA LEU A 210 -12.25 18.95 6.42
C LEU A 210 -11.50 17.99 7.34
N THR A 211 -10.93 16.92 6.79
CA THR A 211 -10.18 15.91 7.54
C THR A 211 -8.83 15.66 6.90
N VAL A 212 -7.77 15.61 7.71
CA VAL A 212 -6.44 15.14 7.33
C VAL A 212 -6.28 13.75 7.91
N GLU A 213 -6.16 12.72 7.04
CA GLU A 213 -5.99 11.34 7.47
C GLU A 213 -4.55 11.09 7.96
N ARG A 214 -4.36 10.04 8.74
CA ARG A 214 -3.04 9.63 9.23
C ARG A 214 -2.08 9.38 8.06
N LEU A 215 -0.83 9.79 8.20
CA LEU A 215 0.22 9.69 7.17
C LEU A 215 -0.06 10.50 5.88
N ALA A 216 -1.15 11.26 5.80
CA ALA A 216 -1.48 12.02 4.59
C ALA A 216 -0.40 13.04 4.20
N LEU A 217 0.36 13.55 5.17
CA LEU A 217 1.43 14.53 4.97
C LEU A 217 2.83 13.93 5.06
N ALA A 218 2.94 12.62 5.26
CA ALA A 218 4.22 11.97 5.55
C ALA A 218 5.25 12.09 4.41
N GLU A 219 4.79 12.21 3.18
CA GLU A 219 5.66 12.25 1.98
C GLU A 219 5.76 13.64 1.34
N ARG A 220 5.02 14.59 1.86
CA ARG A 220 4.94 15.93 1.25
C ARG A 220 6.28 16.66 1.23
N GLY A 221 7.11 16.49 2.25
CA GLY A 221 8.32 17.25 2.45
C GLY A 221 8.05 18.74 2.74
N GLY A 222 9.13 19.53 2.74
CA GLY A 222 9.09 20.97 2.99
C GLY A 222 9.07 21.33 4.47
N SER A 223 9.37 22.61 4.77
CA SER A 223 9.50 23.13 6.14
C SER A 223 8.18 23.58 6.74
N SER A 224 7.18 23.95 5.92
CA SER A 224 5.89 24.44 6.38
C SER A 224 4.74 24.02 5.47
N ILE A 225 3.51 24.03 6.04
CA ILE A 225 2.29 23.75 5.28
C ILE A 225 1.14 24.62 5.78
N THR A 226 0.36 25.15 4.85
CA THR A 226 -0.88 25.84 5.17
C THR A 226 -2.00 24.84 5.43
N ILE A 227 -2.56 24.88 6.64
CA ILE A 227 -3.73 24.06 6.99
C ILE A 227 -4.99 24.93 6.85
N PRO A 228 -5.92 24.58 5.95
CA PRO A 228 -7.15 25.34 5.76
C PRO A 228 -7.93 25.55 7.06
N ALA A 229 -8.53 26.74 7.21
CA ALA A 229 -9.32 27.10 8.40
C ALA A 229 -10.50 26.16 8.65
N GLY A 230 -11.04 25.57 7.58
CA GLY A 230 -12.16 24.62 7.60
C GLY A 230 -11.85 23.24 8.17
N VAL A 231 -10.57 22.90 8.38
CA VAL A 231 -10.18 21.60 8.92
C VAL A 231 -10.76 21.37 10.29
N GLN A 232 -11.49 20.27 10.45
CA GLN A 232 -12.20 19.87 11.68
C GLN A 232 -11.53 18.70 12.38
N LYS A 233 -10.68 17.94 11.66
CA LYS A 233 -10.06 16.74 12.20
C LYS A 233 -8.68 16.50 11.58
N ILE A 234 -7.70 16.21 12.40
CA ILE A 234 -6.37 15.74 12.00
C ILE A 234 -6.14 14.43 12.74
N ARG A 235 -5.99 13.34 11.98
CA ARG A 235 -5.76 12.00 12.53
C ARG A 235 -4.28 11.75 12.72
N ARG A 236 -3.93 11.02 13.76
CA ARG A 236 -2.56 10.60 14.06
C ARG A 236 -2.44 9.07 14.05
N THR A 237 -1.29 8.60 13.62
CA THR A 237 -0.94 7.18 13.66
C THR A 237 -0.80 6.71 15.11
N ARG A 238 -1.28 5.49 15.39
CA ARG A 238 -1.10 4.81 16.67
C ARG A 238 -0.34 3.51 16.45
N VAL A 239 0.59 3.23 17.34
CA VAL A 239 1.35 1.99 17.39
C VAL A 239 1.16 1.39 18.78
N ARG A 240 0.67 0.14 18.85
CA ARG A 240 0.36 -0.54 20.14
C ARG A 240 -0.52 0.29 21.08
N GLY A 241 -1.48 1.04 20.53
CA GLY A 241 -2.41 1.87 21.30
C GLY A 241 -1.90 3.28 21.65
N GLU A 242 -0.62 3.55 21.54
CA GLU A 242 -0.01 4.87 21.76
C GLU A 242 0.12 5.67 20.47
N TYR A 243 0.17 7.00 20.55
CA TYR A 243 0.44 7.83 19.39
C TYR A 243 1.89 7.67 18.95
N ALA A 244 2.08 7.46 17.64
CA ALA A 244 3.40 7.47 17.03
C ALA A 244 4.07 8.85 17.22
N PRO A 245 5.42 8.93 17.15
CA PRO A 245 6.11 10.22 17.12
C PRO A 245 5.55 11.14 16.04
N LEU A 246 5.52 12.46 16.28
CA LEU A 246 4.98 13.43 15.33
C LEU A 246 5.66 13.39 13.97
N MET A 247 6.95 13.08 13.92
CA MET A 247 7.71 12.93 12.68
C MET A 247 7.19 11.83 11.77
N VAL A 248 6.42 10.87 12.29
CA VAL A 248 5.79 9.81 11.47
C VAL A 248 4.64 10.37 10.63
N ASP A 249 3.84 11.28 11.21
CA ASP A 249 2.68 11.88 10.53
C ASP A 249 3.02 13.22 9.85
N PHE A 250 3.99 13.96 10.39
CA PHE A 250 4.30 15.34 10.00
C PHE A 250 5.81 15.57 9.90
N PRO A 251 6.53 14.84 9.04
CA PRO A 251 7.97 15.05 8.88
C PRO A 251 8.23 16.40 8.20
N GLY A 252 9.16 17.14 8.73
CA GLY A 252 9.73 18.35 8.15
C GLY A 252 11.09 18.06 7.52
N GLU A 253 11.80 19.11 7.15
CA GLU A 253 13.17 19.03 6.64
C GLU A 253 14.18 18.70 7.76
N ALA A 254 15.30 18.10 7.40
CA ALA A 254 16.43 17.81 8.30
C ALA A 254 16.04 17.05 9.61
N GLY A 255 14.92 16.30 9.59
CA GLY A 255 14.48 15.52 10.74
C GLY A 255 13.63 16.31 11.75
N ASP A 256 13.24 17.54 11.44
CA ASP A 256 12.32 18.36 12.24
C ASP A 256 10.86 17.99 11.99
N ILE A 257 9.96 18.62 12.72
CA ILE A 257 8.51 18.54 12.50
C ILE A 257 8.11 19.72 11.61
N ILE A 258 7.28 19.45 10.59
CA ILE A 258 6.77 20.49 9.69
C ILE A 258 6.03 21.59 10.46
N THR A 259 6.27 22.86 10.11
CA THR A 259 5.57 24.00 10.70
C THR A 259 4.19 24.17 10.08
N PHE A 260 3.13 24.23 10.90
CA PHE A 260 1.76 24.51 10.44
C PHE A 260 1.54 26.03 10.31
N ARG A 261 1.13 26.49 9.15
CA ARG A 261 0.57 27.84 8.97
C ARG A 261 -0.94 27.76 9.15
N VAL A 262 -1.46 28.40 10.16
CA VAL A 262 -2.83 28.20 10.65
C VAL A 262 -3.56 29.51 10.92
N THR A 263 -4.86 29.53 10.67
CA THR A 263 -5.74 30.63 11.07
C THR A 263 -5.89 30.64 12.59
N PRO A 264 -5.81 31.84 13.24
CA PRO A 264 -6.06 31.98 14.68
C PRO A 264 -7.36 31.29 15.10
N ASP A 265 -7.33 30.62 16.25
CA ASP A 265 -8.47 29.92 16.88
C ASP A 265 -9.15 28.83 16.03
N SER A 266 -8.53 28.43 14.91
CA SER A 266 -8.98 27.28 14.14
C SER A 266 -8.76 25.95 14.89
N TYR A 267 -9.37 24.86 14.41
CA TYR A 267 -9.08 23.52 14.93
C TYR A 267 -7.60 23.18 14.82
N ALA A 268 -6.99 23.47 13.64
CA ALA A 268 -5.58 23.18 13.38
C ALA A 268 -4.65 23.95 14.34
N HIS A 269 -4.96 25.21 14.66
CA HIS A 269 -4.21 26.01 15.67
C HIS A 269 -4.26 25.34 17.05
N ARG A 270 -5.45 24.96 17.53
CA ARG A 270 -5.59 24.25 18.81
C ARG A 270 -4.93 22.87 18.80
N PHE A 271 -5.00 22.16 17.67
CA PHE A 271 -4.34 20.88 17.49
C PHE A 271 -2.82 21.01 17.56
N ALA A 272 -2.23 22.00 16.86
CA ALA A 272 -0.80 22.27 16.88
C ALA A 272 -0.31 22.58 18.30
N LYS A 273 -0.99 23.50 19.02
CA LYS A 273 -0.69 23.82 20.43
C LYS A 273 -0.70 22.57 21.32
N ARG A 274 -1.77 21.76 21.25
CA ARG A 274 -1.92 20.56 22.10
C ARG A 274 -0.85 19.50 21.85
N ASN A 275 -0.40 19.38 20.61
CA ASN A 275 0.57 18.37 20.20
C ASN A 275 2.00 18.91 20.06
N HIS A 276 2.25 20.15 20.48
CA HIS A 276 3.57 20.80 20.39
C HIS A 276 4.16 20.83 18.97
N ILE A 277 3.28 20.96 17.96
CA ILE A 277 3.69 21.14 16.56
C ILE A 277 4.04 22.60 16.35
N PRO A 278 5.19 22.95 15.76
CA PRO A 278 5.52 24.31 15.39
C PRO A 278 4.41 24.94 14.53
N PHE A 279 4.04 26.19 14.79
CA PHE A 279 3.02 26.85 13.97
C PHE A 279 3.27 28.36 13.83
N GLU A 280 2.77 28.90 12.73
CA GLU A 280 2.70 30.34 12.42
C GLU A 280 1.24 30.74 12.25
N LEU A 281 0.87 31.91 12.73
CA LEU A 281 -0.46 32.47 12.53
C LEU A 281 -0.50 33.24 11.20
N MET A 282 -1.55 33.01 10.43
CA MET A 282 -1.82 33.74 9.19
C MET A 282 -2.81 34.88 9.41
#